data_7a6fc8a204ae44054779fe47c28ee70f
#
_entry.id   7a6fc8a204ae44054779fe47c28ee70f
#
_cell.length_a   1.000
_cell.length_b   1.000
_cell.length_c   1.000
_cell.angle_alpha   90.00
_cell.angle_beta   90.00
_cell.angle_gamma   90.00
#
_symmetry.space_group_name_H-M   'P 1'
#
loop_
_entity.id
_entity.type
_entity.pdbx_description
1 polymer ?
#
loop_
_entity_poly.entity_id
_entity_poly.type
_entity_poly.pdbx_seq_one_letter_code
_entity_poly.pdbx_strand_id
1 'polypeptide(L)'
;MAAAKTLLEEPPYAKRQKGVKLDTVGFFFLSLWLVCLQIVLDKGNDADWFGSTWICWLTFISCVGGICFLISQIKGKNPLTDLSVMKDRNFFFGTVIQVVLMGVMMASSTILPTMLQSMMGYTSFLSGISMVPRGAGCLVATLFSALFISKIGERKMVFWGLVILGFGGLAFGEINLQISLMNIGFPNFLFGVGMIMAMVPLIELSCRTLRNDQLTNASGVQNLLKNVGAAIGTSLVTTCISRFGQMHQNMMVGKLTELNPAFTERLQSYAMSFVSNTDMASATHMAKNVLYNQLLQQSTLWAYIDTFRLFAIASFLIAPLVLLMKRKNLV
;
A
#
# COMPACT_ATOMS: atom_id res chain seq x y z
N MET A 1 -32.07 -2.11 -10.20
CA MET A 1 -32.64 -0.94 -9.52
C MET A 1 -34.14 -1.07 -9.21
N ALA A 2 -34.98 -1.59 -10.10
CA ALA A 2 -36.42 -1.77 -9.81
C ALA A 2 -36.71 -2.74 -8.64
N ALA A 3 -36.06 -3.89 -8.58
CA ALA A 3 -36.23 -4.88 -7.52
C ALA A 3 -35.78 -4.39 -6.11
N ALA A 4 -34.78 -3.52 -6.05
CA ALA A 4 -34.32 -2.95 -4.78
C ALA A 4 -35.31 -1.96 -4.18
N LYS A 5 -36.06 -1.23 -5.03
CA LYS A 5 -37.09 -0.29 -4.58
C LYS A 5 -38.34 -0.95 -4.03
N THR A 6 -38.62 -2.20 -4.43
CA THR A 6 -39.82 -2.93 -4.01
C THR A 6 -39.57 -3.87 -2.82
N LEU A 7 -38.28 -4.25 -2.57
CA LEU A 7 -37.93 -5.23 -1.54
C LEU A 7 -37.26 -4.62 -0.30
N LEU A 8 -36.78 -3.38 -0.37
CA LEU A 8 -36.13 -2.72 0.74
C LEU A 8 -37.03 -1.62 1.31
N GLU A 9 -37.55 -1.79 2.51
CA GLU A 9 -38.14 -0.71 3.27
C GLU A 9 -37.04 0.25 3.71
N GLU A 10 -37.16 1.53 3.31
CA GLU A 10 -36.22 2.56 3.74
C GLU A 10 -36.37 2.80 5.25
N PRO A 11 -35.32 2.57 6.06
CA PRO A 11 -35.38 2.84 7.49
C PRO A 11 -35.63 4.34 7.73
N PRO A 12 -36.29 4.72 8.84
CA PRO A 12 -36.72 6.10 9.11
C PRO A 12 -35.60 7.14 9.07
N TYR A 13 -34.37 6.72 9.38
CA TYR A 13 -33.17 7.58 9.34
C TYR A 13 -32.57 7.78 7.93
N ALA A 14 -32.94 6.96 6.95
CA ALA A 14 -32.48 7.06 5.56
C ALA A 14 -33.40 7.96 4.69
N LYS A 15 -34.52 8.42 5.24
CA LYS A 15 -35.42 9.34 4.53
C LYS A 15 -34.70 10.64 4.23
N ARG A 16 -34.74 11.03 2.95
CA ARG A 16 -34.14 12.28 2.44
C ARG A 16 -34.66 13.46 3.27
N GLN A 17 -33.79 14.08 4.06
CA GLN A 17 -34.09 15.31 4.76
C GLN A 17 -34.27 16.44 3.73
N LYS A 18 -35.50 16.90 3.56
CA LYS A 18 -35.82 18.04 2.69
C LYS A 18 -35.18 19.30 3.30
N GLY A 19 -34.26 19.95 2.57
CA GLY A 19 -33.68 21.24 2.96
C GLY A 19 -32.22 21.24 3.36
N VAL A 20 -31.51 20.10 3.35
CA VAL A 20 -30.06 20.08 3.55
C VAL A 20 -29.39 20.66 2.33
N LYS A 21 -28.81 21.85 2.47
CA LYS A 21 -27.96 22.47 1.43
C LYS A 21 -26.62 21.74 1.40
N LEU A 22 -26.23 21.24 0.23
CA LEU A 22 -24.91 20.67 0.01
C LEU A 22 -23.82 21.76 0.26
N ASP A 23 -22.81 21.40 1.03
CA ASP A 23 -21.60 22.24 1.19
C ASP A 23 -20.76 22.17 -0.09
N THR A 24 -21.16 22.98 -1.09
CA THR A 24 -20.46 23.05 -2.38
C THR A 24 -19.05 23.61 -2.23
N VAL A 25 -18.83 24.49 -1.26
CA VAL A 25 -17.52 25.10 -0.97
C VAL A 25 -16.58 24.06 -0.35
N GLY A 26 -17.05 23.35 0.64
CA GLY A 26 -16.28 22.25 1.25
C GLY A 26 -15.97 21.15 0.24
N PHE A 27 -16.93 20.80 -0.64
CA PHE A 27 -16.70 19.81 -1.71
C PHE A 27 -15.65 20.27 -2.72
N PHE A 28 -15.67 21.54 -3.12
CA PHE A 28 -14.66 22.09 -4.03
C PHE A 28 -13.25 22.01 -3.44
N PHE A 29 -13.07 22.47 -2.19
CA PHE A 29 -11.77 22.44 -1.54
C PHE A 29 -11.28 21.01 -1.25
N LEU A 30 -12.19 20.09 -0.90
CA LEU A 30 -11.88 18.66 -0.76
C LEU A 30 -11.36 18.07 -2.06
N SER A 31 -12.08 18.33 -3.17
CA SER A 31 -11.70 17.82 -4.49
C SER A 31 -10.36 18.41 -4.94
N LEU A 32 -10.16 19.71 -4.77
CA LEU A 32 -8.90 20.38 -5.08
C LEU A 32 -7.73 19.79 -4.30
N TRP A 33 -7.92 19.62 -2.97
CA TRP A 33 -6.92 19.00 -2.11
C TRP A 33 -6.54 17.61 -2.56
N LEU A 34 -7.54 16.72 -2.73
CA LEU A 34 -7.29 15.32 -3.08
C LEU A 34 -6.67 15.16 -4.47
N VAL A 35 -7.15 15.91 -5.47
CA VAL A 35 -6.60 15.83 -6.84
C VAL A 35 -5.14 16.28 -6.85
N CYS A 36 -4.84 17.45 -6.27
CA CYS A 36 -3.47 17.95 -6.22
C CYS A 36 -2.57 17.02 -5.40
N LEU A 37 -3.04 16.51 -4.25
CA LEU A 37 -2.30 15.56 -3.43
C LEU A 37 -2.00 14.27 -4.22
N GLN A 38 -2.99 13.72 -4.92
CA GLN A 38 -2.81 12.51 -5.71
C GLN A 38 -1.75 12.70 -6.81
N ILE A 39 -1.81 13.81 -7.55
CA ILE A 39 -0.83 14.10 -8.61
C ILE A 39 0.58 14.23 -8.01
N VAL A 40 0.73 14.94 -6.89
CA VAL A 40 2.02 15.10 -6.20
C VAL A 40 2.57 13.74 -5.77
N LEU A 41 1.72 12.89 -5.19
CA LEU A 41 2.13 11.56 -4.73
C LEU A 41 2.47 10.61 -5.89
N ASP A 42 1.72 10.66 -6.99
CA ASP A 42 1.93 9.78 -8.14
C ASP A 42 3.15 10.20 -8.98
N LYS A 43 3.39 11.51 -9.13
CA LYS A 43 4.43 12.04 -10.01
C LYS A 43 5.65 12.59 -9.28
N GLY A 44 5.60 12.70 -7.97
CA GLY A 44 6.67 13.27 -7.17
C GLY A 44 8.01 12.55 -7.37
N ASN A 45 8.01 11.22 -7.36
CA ASN A 45 9.22 10.43 -7.55
C ASN A 45 9.81 10.61 -8.96
N ASP A 46 8.96 10.64 -10.01
CA ASP A 46 9.40 10.80 -11.40
C ASP A 46 9.97 12.20 -11.68
N ALA A 47 9.50 13.20 -10.94
CA ALA A 47 9.85 14.61 -11.09
C ALA A 47 10.89 15.11 -10.06
N ASP A 48 11.59 14.20 -9.38
CA ASP A 48 12.53 14.52 -8.31
C ASP A 48 11.94 15.40 -7.20
N TRP A 49 10.67 15.14 -6.85
CA TRP A 49 9.94 15.78 -5.77
C TRP A 49 10.03 17.34 -5.84
N PHE A 50 10.53 17.96 -4.79
CA PHE A 50 10.62 19.42 -4.68
C PHE A 50 11.72 20.04 -5.56
N GLY A 51 12.50 19.27 -6.30
CA GLY A 51 13.38 19.77 -7.35
C GLY A 51 12.61 20.33 -8.56
N SER A 52 11.35 19.95 -8.72
CA SER A 52 10.50 20.39 -9.82
C SER A 52 9.51 21.49 -9.39
N THR A 53 9.54 22.64 -10.07
CA THR A 53 8.72 23.80 -9.75
C THR A 53 7.22 23.50 -9.79
N TRP A 54 6.75 22.68 -10.73
CA TRP A 54 5.31 22.38 -10.85
C TRP A 54 4.81 21.49 -9.71
N ILE A 55 5.64 20.56 -9.20
CA ILE A 55 5.32 19.75 -8.00
C ILE A 55 5.23 20.65 -6.75
N CYS A 56 6.13 21.65 -6.62
CA CYS A 56 6.08 22.62 -5.54
C CYS A 56 4.76 23.40 -5.56
N TRP A 57 4.33 23.88 -6.73
CA TRP A 57 3.05 24.57 -6.87
C TRP A 57 1.85 23.69 -6.54
N LEU A 58 1.81 22.45 -7.05
CA LEU A 58 0.74 21.52 -6.72
C LEU A 58 0.70 21.17 -5.24
N THR A 59 1.86 21.01 -4.61
CA THR A 59 1.96 20.79 -3.15
C THR A 59 1.42 21.98 -2.38
N PHE A 60 1.77 23.21 -2.79
CA PHE A 60 1.24 24.43 -2.18
C PHE A 60 -0.27 24.51 -2.31
N ILE A 61 -0.81 24.29 -3.52
CA ILE A 61 -2.26 24.31 -3.78
C ILE A 61 -2.97 23.22 -2.96
N SER A 62 -2.38 22.02 -2.87
CA SER A 62 -2.90 20.93 -2.07
C SER A 62 -2.96 21.30 -0.59
N CYS A 63 -1.88 21.87 -0.03
CA CYS A 63 -1.86 22.32 1.36
C CYS A 63 -2.91 23.42 1.64
N VAL A 64 -3.01 24.42 0.79
CA VAL A 64 -4.02 25.49 0.91
C VAL A 64 -5.42 24.90 0.81
N GLY A 65 -5.68 24.03 -0.20
CA GLY A 65 -6.97 23.36 -0.37
C GLY A 65 -7.38 22.53 0.86
N GLY A 66 -6.43 21.78 1.43
CA GLY A 66 -6.66 20.99 2.66
C GLY A 66 -6.98 21.86 3.87
N ILE A 67 -6.23 22.96 4.07
CA ILE A 67 -6.48 23.91 5.17
C ILE A 67 -7.85 24.57 5.00
N CYS A 68 -8.19 25.04 3.79
CA CYS A 68 -9.48 25.64 3.50
C CYS A 68 -10.63 24.64 3.71
N PHE A 69 -10.45 23.39 3.29
CA PHE A 69 -11.41 22.32 3.56
C PHE A 69 -11.62 22.11 5.07
N LEU A 70 -10.55 21.96 5.86
CA LEU A 70 -10.65 21.80 7.30
C LEU A 70 -11.36 22.98 7.98
N ILE A 71 -11.03 24.21 7.57
CA ILE A 71 -11.70 25.41 8.08
C ILE A 71 -13.19 25.40 7.72
N SER A 72 -13.54 25.02 6.49
CA SER A 72 -14.94 24.89 6.05
C SER A 72 -15.70 23.86 6.89
N GLN A 73 -15.08 22.71 7.21
CA GLN A 73 -15.72 21.67 8.03
C GLN A 73 -15.88 22.06 9.50
N ILE A 74 -14.93 22.84 10.05
CA ILE A 74 -15.01 23.28 11.47
C ILE A 74 -15.98 24.45 11.66
N LYS A 75 -16.00 25.40 10.70
CA LYS A 75 -16.82 26.64 10.80
C LYS A 75 -18.14 26.57 10.04
N GLY A 76 -18.32 25.60 9.14
CA GLY A 76 -19.52 25.45 8.31
C GLY A 76 -20.76 25.10 9.11
N LYS A 77 -21.90 25.73 8.80
CA LYS A 77 -23.20 25.43 9.44
C LYS A 77 -23.73 24.03 9.07
N ASN A 78 -23.36 23.51 7.89
CA ASN A 78 -23.74 22.18 7.40
C ASN A 78 -22.49 21.52 6.81
N PRO A 79 -21.57 20.98 7.64
CA PRO A 79 -20.33 20.40 7.14
C PRO A 79 -20.62 19.17 6.27
N LEU A 80 -19.85 18.99 5.21
CA LEU A 80 -19.92 17.83 4.31
C LEU A 80 -19.61 16.53 5.08
N THR A 81 -18.65 16.63 6.01
CA THR A 81 -18.22 15.54 6.86
C THR A 81 -18.09 16.02 8.31
N ASP A 82 -18.82 15.41 9.20
CA ASP A 82 -18.68 15.72 10.64
C ASP A 82 -17.44 15.01 11.18
N LEU A 83 -16.36 15.76 11.34
CA LEU A 83 -15.09 15.26 11.88
C LEU A 83 -15.17 14.92 13.40
N SER A 84 -16.30 15.21 14.06
CA SER A 84 -16.48 14.90 15.48
C SER A 84 -16.39 13.39 15.76
N VAL A 85 -16.69 12.54 14.78
CA VAL A 85 -16.54 11.08 14.86
C VAL A 85 -15.10 10.65 15.14
N MET A 86 -14.11 11.46 14.77
CA MET A 86 -12.69 11.21 15.07
C MET A 86 -12.35 11.35 16.55
N LYS A 87 -13.24 11.95 17.37
CA LYS A 87 -13.07 12.01 18.83
C LYS A 87 -13.35 10.66 19.49
N ASP A 88 -14.11 9.79 18.82
CA ASP A 88 -14.32 8.44 19.32
C ASP A 88 -13.04 7.61 19.21
N ARG A 89 -12.66 7.01 20.33
CA ARG A 89 -11.39 6.28 20.45
C ARG A 89 -11.31 5.07 19.50
N ASN A 90 -12.39 4.31 19.39
CA ASN A 90 -12.42 3.13 18.53
C ASN A 90 -12.38 3.53 17.06
N PHE A 91 -13.12 4.57 16.72
CA PHE A 91 -13.15 5.09 15.36
C PHE A 91 -11.77 5.63 14.95
N PHE A 92 -11.12 6.41 15.82
CA PHE A 92 -9.79 6.98 15.54
C PHE A 92 -8.73 5.89 15.29
N PHE A 93 -8.53 4.98 16.28
CA PHE A 93 -7.53 3.92 16.12
C PHE A 93 -7.88 2.97 14.97
N GLY A 94 -9.16 2.63 14.80
CA GLY A 94 -9.61 1.80 13.69
C GLY A 94 -9.33 2.43 12.34
N THR A 95 -9.57 3.73 12.20
CA THR A 95 -9.29 4.47 10.96
C THR A 95 -7.79 4.55 10.69
N VAL A 96 -6.95 4.83 11.70
CA VAL A 96 -5.49 4.84 11.55
C VAL A 96 -4.97 3.48 11.04
N ILE A 97 -5.45 2.38 11.64
CA ILE A 97 -5.07 1.03 11.19
C ILE A 97 -5.54 0.78 9.75
N GLN A 98 -6.76 1.19 9.39
CA GLN A 98 -7.30 1.05 8.03
C GLN A 98 -6.49 1.84 6.99
N VAL A 99 -6.04 3.05 7.33
CA VAL A 99 -5.20 3.90 6.46
C VAL A 99 -3.91 3.16 6.11
N VAL A 100 -3.22 2.61 7.11
CA VAL A 100 -1.96 1.86 6.89
C VAL A 100 -2.23 0.57 6.12
N LEU A 101 -3.28 -0.18 6.46
CA LEU A 101 -3.66 -1.40 5.73
C LEU A 101 -3.93 -1.12 4.25
N MET A 102 -4.68 -0.05 3.94
CA MET A 102 -4.95 0.33 2.55
C MET A 102 -3.68 0.74 1.82
N GLY A 103 -2.77 1.46 2.49
CA GLY A 103 -1.46 1.79 1.93
C GLY A 103 -0.65 0.55 1.59
N VAL A 104 -0.53 -0.41 2.51
CA VAL A 104 0.17 -1.69 2.29
C VAL A 104 -0.49 -2.49 1.16
N MET A 105 -1.83 -2.54 1.12
CA MET A 105 -2.58 -3.25 0.10
C MET A 105 -2.30 -2.71 -1.30
N MET A 106 -2.52 -1.41 -1.49
CA MET A 106 -2.35 -0.78 -2.79
C MET A 106 -0.90 -0.83 -3.26
N ALA A 107 0.04 -0.50 -2.38
CA ALA A 107 1.46 -0.59 -2.67
C ALA A 107 1.88 -2.01 -3.08
N SER A 108 1.53 -3.04 -2.29
CA SER A 108 1.89 -4.42 -2.62
C SER A 108 1.23 -4.94 -3.91
N SER A 109 0.01 -4.47 -4.21
CA SER A 109 -0.70 -4.83 -5.45
C SER A 109 -0.09 -4.19 -6.69
N THR A 110 0.60 -3.06 -6.54
CA THR A 110 1.28 -2.37 -7.63
C THR A 110 2.68 -2.92 -7.85
N ILE A 111 3.48 -3.08 -6.76
CA ILE A 111 4.90 -3.38 -6.90
C ILE A 111 5.19 -4.84 -7.25
N LEU A 112 4.39 -5.79 -6.80
CA LEU A 112 4.66 -7.20 -7.08
C LEU A 112 4.54 -7.52 -8.57
N PRO A 113 3.46 -7.17 -9.30
CA PRO A 113 3.41 -7.35 -10.75
C PRO A 113 4.52 -6.59 -11.48
N THR A 114 4.82 -5.35 -11.06
CA THR A 114 5.88 -4.55 -11.65
C THR A 114 7.25 -5.22 -11.52
N MET A 115 7.57 -5.75 -10.34
CA MET A 115 8.79 -6.51 -10.09
C MET A 115 8.89 -7.74 -11.02
N LEU A 116 7.81 -8.52 -11.12
CA LEU A 116 7.79 -9.73 -11.95
C LEU A 116 7.98 -9.42 -13.43
N GLN A 117 7.36 -8.34 -13.92
CA GLN A 117 7.46 -7.94 -15.32
C GLN A 117 8.81 -7.31 -15.65
N SER A 118 9.27 -6.36 -14.84
CA SER A 118 10.49 -5.58 -15.15
C SER A 118 11.79 -6.33 -14.88
N MET A 119 11.82 -7.24 -13.88
CA MET A 119 13.04 -7.90 -13.43
C MET A 119 13.13 -9.37 -13.85
N MET A 120 12.00 -10.07 -13.84
CA MET A 120 11.96 -11.51 -14.14
C MET A 120 11.45 -11.80 -15.54
N GLY A 121 11.10 -10.77 -16.33
CA GLY A 121 10.62 -10.92 -17.71
C GLY A 121 9.27 -11.61 -17.85
N TYR A 122 8.46 -11.65 -16.78
CA TYR A 122 7.14 -12.25 -16.86
C TYR A 122 6.20 -11.40 -17.72
N THR A 123 5.34 -12.07 -18.48
CA THR A 123 4.26 -11.40 -19.20
C THR A 123 3.24 -10.83 -18.20
N SER A 124 2.45 -9.84 -18.63
CA SER A 124 1.38 -9.28 -17.80
C SER A 124 0.37 -10.36 -17.37
N PHE A 125 0.13 -11.37 -18.21
CA PHE A 125 -0.74 -12.51 -17.90
C PHE A 125 -0.19 -13.36 -16.75
N LEU A 126 1.10 -13.75 -16.81
CA LEU A 126 1.75 -14.53 -15.75
C LEU A 126 1.84 -13.75 -14.43
N SER A 127 2.10 -12.43 -14.51
CA SER A 127 2.08 -11.56 -13.34
C SER A 127 0.68 -11.49 -12.71
N GLY A 128 -0.37 -11.48 -13.51
CA GLY A 128 -1.76 -11.57 -13.03
C GLY A 128 -2.05 -12.90 -12.33
N ILE A 129 -1.60 -14.03 -12.90
CA ILE A 129 -1.74 -15.36 -12.30
C ILE A 129 -1.04 -15.42 -10.93
N SER A 130 0.10 -14.76 -10.77
CA SER A 130 0.81 -14.72 -9.48
C SER A 130 0.00 -14.09 -8.35
N MET A 131 -1.05 -13.32 -8.68
CA MET A 131 -1.97 -12.71 -7.71
C MET A 131 -3.14 -13.63 -7.30
N VAL A 132 -3.39 -14.71 -8.03
CA VAL A 132 -4.49 -15.66 -7.73
C VAL A 132 -4.41 -16.24 -6.32
N PRO A 133 -3.23 -16.64 -5.80
CA PRO A 133 -3.11 -17.13 -4.43
C PRO A 133 -3.54 -16.10 -3.37
N ARG A 134 -3.33 -14.80 -3.63
CA ARG A 134 -3.82 -13.73 -2.75
C ARG A 134 -5.35 -13.72 -2.71
N GLY A 135 -6.00 -13.83 -3.86
CA GLY A 135 -7.46 -13.93 -3.95
C GLY A 135 -8.00 -15.16 -3.20
N ALA A 136 -7.36 -16.32 -3.37
CA ALA A 136 -7.69 -17.53 -2.62
C ALA A 136 -7.54 -17.33 -1.11
N GLY A 137 -6.46 -16.68 -0.66
CA GLY A 137 -6.26 -16.30 0.74
C GLY A 137 -7.37 -15.41 1.28
N CYS A 138 -7.81 -14.42 0.48
CA CYS A 138 -8.93 -13.55 0.82
C CYS A 138 -10.24 -14.35 1.03
N LEU A 139 -10.54 -15.31 0.14
CA LEU A 139 -11.73 -16.15 0.25
C LEU A 139 -11.69 -17.02 1.51
N VAL A 140 -10.56 -17.69 1.77
CA VAL A 140 -10.37 -18.51 2.98
C VAL A 140 -10.53 -17.64 4.24
N ALA A 141 -9.91 -16.46 4.28
CA ALA A 141 -10.01 -15.56 5.41
C ALA A 141 -11.43 -15.02 5.63
N THR A 142 -12.19 -14.78 4.55
CA THR A 142 -13.59 -14.35 4.65
C THR A 142 -14.45 -15.43 5.30
N LEU A 143 -14.33 -16.67 4.83
CA LEU A 143 -15.05 -17.82 5.40
C LEU A 143 -14.64 -18.05 6.87
N PHE A 144 -13.34 -18.02 7.15
CA PHE A 144 -12.84 -18.16 8.51
C PHE A 144 -13.36 -17.05 9.42
N SER A 145 -13.33 -15.80 8.97
CA SER A 145 -13.84 -14.66 9.72
C SER A 145 -15.33 -14.80 10.02
N ALA A 146 -16.13 -15.18 9.01
CA ALA A 146 -17.58 -15.37 9.20
C ALA A 146 -17.91 -16.46 10.25
N LEU A 147 -17.15 -17.54 10.28
CA LEU A 147 -17.40 -18.67 11.19
C LEU A 147 -16.86 -18.44 12.61
N PHE A 148 -15.75 -17.74 12.75
CA PHE A 148 -15.00 -17.69 14.01
C PHE A 148 -15.00 -16.32 14.70
N ILE A 149 -15.51 -15.25 14.07
CA ILE A 149 -15.52 -13.90 14.67
C ILE A 149 -16.23 -13.85 16.01
N SER A 150 -17.36 -14.58 16.15
CA SER A 150 -18.14 -14.66 17.39
C SER A 150 -17.39 -15.37 18.52
N LYS A 151 -16.56 -16.36 18.20
CA LYS A 151 -15.81 -17.17 19.18
C LYS A 151 -14.47 -16.53 19.58
N ILE A 152 -13.72 -16.03 18.62
CA ILE A 152 -12.37 -15.46 18.83
C ILE A 152 -12.47 -14.02 19.31
N GLY A 153 -13.47 -13.30 18.84
CA GLY A 153 -13.68 -11.87 19.07
C GLY A 153 -12.90 -10.99 18.10
N GLU A 154 -13.51 -9.88 17.68
CA GLU A 154 -13.05 -8.97 16.63
C GLU A 154 -11.61 -8.49 16.85
N ARG A 155 -11.28 -8.04 18.08
CA ARG A 155 -9.95 -7.48 18.42
C ARG A 155 -8.81 -8.50 18.23
N LYS A 156 -9.02 -9.73 18.69
CA LYS A 156 -8.01 -10.79 18.53
C LYS A 156 -7.85 -11.16 17.07
N MET A 157 -8.95 -11.17 16.31
CA MET A 157 -8.94 -11.48 14.89
C MET A 157 -8.19 -10.42 14.09
N VAL A 158 -8.43 -9.13 14.35
CA VAL A 158 -7.65 -8.03 13.74
C VAL A 158 -6.17 -8.16 14.08
N PHE A 159 -5.83 -8.40 15.35
CA PHE A 159 -4.44 -8.54 15.78
C PHE A 159 -3.73 -9.68 15.04
N TRP A 160 -4.32 -10.87 15.01
CA TRP A 160 -3.73 -12.02 14.30
C TRP A 160 -3.70 -11.81 12.79
N GLY A 161 -4.71 -11.14 12.22
CA GLY A 161 -4.69 -10.76 10.80
C GLY A 161 -3.49 -9.88 10.46
N LEU A 162 -3.20 -8.87 11.29
CA LEU A 162 -2.03 -8.00 11.12
C LEU A 162 -0.70 -8.76 11.30
N VAL A 163 -0.65 -9.70 12.24
CA VAL A 163 0.53 -10.55 12.46
C VAL A 163 0.77 -11.46 11.25
N ILE A 164 -0.28 -12.10 10.72
CA ILE A 164 -0.18 -12.94 9.51
C ILE A 164 0.26 -12.09 8.30
N LEU A 165 -0.28 -10.88 8.15
CA LEU A 165 0.11 -9.94 7.10
C LEU A 165 1.61 -9.60 7.21
N GLY A 166 2.10 -9.35 8.43
CA GLY A 166 3.51 -9.10 8.70
C GLY A 166 4.40 -10.28 8.32
N PHE A 167 4.02 -11.50 8.68
CA PHE A 167 4.75 -12.71 8.24
C PHE A 167 4.71 -12.91 6.73
N GLY A 168 3.60 -12.60 6.07
CA GLY A 168 3.52 -12.56 4.61
C GLY A 168 4.53 -11.59 3.99
N GLY A 169 4.70 -10.40 4.58
CA GLY A 169 5.71 -9.44 4.17
C GLY A 169 7.15 -9.94 4.38
N LEU A 170 7.44 -10.60 5.49
CA LEU A 170 8.75 -11.22 5.72
C LEU A 170 9.03 -12.37 4.76
N ALA A 171 8.03 -13.19 4.42
CA ALA A 171 8.18 -14.28 3.48
C ALA A 171 8.54 -13.80 2.07
N PHE A 172 8.10 -12.60 1.67
CA PHE A 172 8.60 -11.93 0.46
C PHE A 172 10.07 -11.49 0.57
N GLY A 173 10.63 -11.43 1.77
CA GLY A 173 12.05 -11.11 1.99
C GLY A 173 13.03 -12.20 1.54
N GLU A 174 12.57 -13.39 1.19
CA GLU A 174 13.38 -14.53 0.72
C GLU A 174 13.33 -14.71 -0.81
N ILE A 175 12.77 -13.75 -1.54
CA ILE A 175 12.67 -13.80 -2.99
C ILE A 175 14.06 -13.64 -3.64
N ASN A 176 14.30 -14.43 -4.71
CA ASN A 176 15.46 -14.31 -5.57
C ASN A 176 15.03 -14.18 -7.04
N LEU A 177 15.94 -13.79 -7.93
CA LEU A 177 15.67 -13.59 -9.37
C LEU A 177 15.24 -14.86 -10.13
N GLN A 178 15.45 -16.04 -9.54
CA GLN A 178 15.13 -17.34 -10.14
C GLN A 178 13.95 -18.03 -9.45
N ILE A 179 13.21 -17.29 -8.61
CA ILE A 179 12.09 -17.86 -7.86
C ILE A 179 10.96 -18.30 -8.81
N SER A 180 10.41 -19.47 -8.56
CA SER A 180 9.25 -19.96 -9.30
C SER A 180 7.96 -19.25 -8.87
N LEU A 181 6.96 -19.19 -9.77
CA LEU A 181 5.62 -18.66 -9.47
C LEU A 181 4.98 -19.34 -8.24
N MET A 182 5.25 -20.64 -8.07
CA MET A 182 4.72 -21.41 -6.95
C MET A 182 5.22 -20.90 -5.60
N ASN A 183 6.50 -20.52 -5.52
CA ASN A 183 7.11 -20.01 -4.30
C ASN A 183 6.66 -18.58 -3.96
N ILE A 184 6.27 -17.78 -4.97
CA ILE A 184 5.63 -16.46 -4.78
C ILE A 184 4.17 -16.64 -4.28
N GLY A 185 3.55 -17.76 -4.60
CA GLY A 185 2.16 -18.04 -4.24
C GLY A 185 1.92 -18.07 -2.73
N PHE A 186 2.83 -18.67 -1.96
CA PHE A 186 2.67 -18.79 -0.50
C PHE A 186 2.69 -17.44 0.23
N PRO A 187 3.69 -16.55 0.03
CA PRO A 187 3.63 -15.19 0.58
C PRO A 187 2.38 -14.42 0.17
N ASN A 188 1.98 -14.51 -1.11
CA ASN A 188 0.76 -13.87 -1.58
C ASN A 188 -0.50 -14.39 -0.88
N PHE A 189 -0.60 -15.69 -0.68
CA PHE A 189 -1.70 -16.30 0.06
C PHE A 189 -1.77 -15.76 1.49
N LEU A 190 -0.65 -15.71 2.21
CA LEU A 190 -0.57 -15.13 3.56
C LEU A 190 -0.98 -13.67 3.59
N PHE A 191 -0.57 -12.89 2.57
CA PHE A 191 -0.99 -11.49 2.43
C PHE A 191 -2.50 -11.38 2.31
N GLY A 192 -3.13 -12.21 1.48
CA GLY A 192 -4.58 -12.23 1.31
C GLY A 192 -5.31 -12.61 2.60
N VAL A 193 -4.84 -13.66 3.29
CA VAL A 193 -5.41 -14.10 4.57
C VAL A 193 -5.31 -13.01 5.62
N GLY A 194 -4.10 -12.49 5.85
CA GLY A 194 -3.84 -11.49 6.89
C GLY A 194 -4.66 -10.22 6.66
N MET A 195 -4.76 -9.79 5.41
CA MET A 195 -5.46 -8.58 5.05
C MET A 195 -6.96 -8.62 5.34
N ILE A 196 -7.66 -9.63 4.85
CA ILE A 196 -9.12 -9.76 5.05
C ILE A 196 -9.43 -10.08 6.50
N MET A 197 -8.63 -10.95 7.14
CA MET A 197 -8.79 -11.28 8.56
C MET A 197 -8.60 -10.06 9.46
N ALA A 198 -7.79 -9.07 9.07
CA ALA A 198 -7.68 -7.80 9.78
C ALA A 198 -8.79 -6.83 9.39
N MET A 199 -9.08 -6.64 8.10
CA MET A 199 -9.90 -5.53 7.60
C MET A 199 -11.38 -5.68 7.92
N VAL A 200 -11.94 -6.89 7.77
CA VAL A 200 -13.38 -7.12 7.96
C VAL A 200 -13.80 -6.84 9.41
N PRO A 201 -13.20 -7.46 10.44
CA PRO A 201 -13.56 -7.16 11.82
C PRO A 201 -13.21 -5.74 12.25
N LEU A 202 -12.17 -5.13 11.64
CA LEU A 202 -11.74 -3.78 11.96
C LEU A 202 -12.79 -2.73 11.60
N ILE A 203 -13.48 -2.89 10.45
CA ILE A 203 -14.54 -1.98 10.02
C ILE A 203 -15.66 -1.99 11.07
N GLU A 204 -16.09 -3.18 11.50
CA GLU A 204 -17.14 -3.33 12.51
C GLU A 204 -16.69 -2.75 13.86
N LEU A 205 -15.47 -3.10 14.31
CA LEU A 205 -14.92 -2.63 15.58
C LEU A 205 -14.77 -1.10 15.62
N SER A 206 -14.43 -0.48 14.49
CA SER A 206 -14.27 0.98 14.38
C SER A 206 -15.57 1.73 14.55
N CYS A 207 -16.66 1.21 13.99
CA CYS A 207 -17.97 1.86 14.00
C CYS A 207 -18.83 1.50 15.22
N ARG A 208 -18.39 0.55 16.03
CA ARG A 208 -19.19 -0.07 17.10
C ARG A 208 -19.65 0.87 18.20
N THR A 209 -18.87 1.90 18.50
CA THR A 209 -19.14 2.88 19.56
C THR A 209 -19.89 4.10 19.04
N LEU A 210 -20.08 4.19 17.74
CA LEU A 210 -20.80 5.29 17.10
C LEU A 210 -22.31 5.08 17.16
N ARG A 211 -23.05 6.19 17.16
CA ARG A 211 -24.51 6.19 17.05
C ARG A 211 -24.93 5.90 15.60
N ASN A 212 -26.09 5.33 15.41
CA ASN A 212 -26.61 4.96 14.09
C ASN A 212 -26.72 6.14 13.12
N ASP A 213 -27.03 7.33 13.63
CA ASP A 213 -27.10 8.57 12.85
C ASP A 213 -25.73 9.04 12.35
N GLN A 214 -24.64 8.62 12.99
CA GLN A 214 -23.26 8.96 12.64
C GLN A 214 -22.62 7.98 11.66
N LEU A 215 -23.19 6.77 11.46
CA LEU A 215 -22.54 5.70 10.67
C LEU A 215 -22.30 6.10 9.20
N THR A 216 -23.25 6.80 8.58
CA THR A 216 -23.10 7.24 7.19
C THR A 216 -21.95 8.23 7.04
N ASN A 217 -21.88 9.20 7.96
CA ASN A 217 -20.78 10.16 8.00
C ASN A 217 -19.43 9.49 8.30
N ALA A 218 -19.41 8.58 9.28
CA ALA A 218 -18.22 7.81 9.63
C ALA A 218 -17.67 7.02 8.43
N SER A 219 -18.55 6.36 7.66
CA SER A 219 -18.16 5.65 6.44
C SER A 219 -17.55 6.58 5.39
N GLY A 220 -18.08 7.80 5.24
CA GLY A 220 -17.53 8.82 4.36
C GLY A 220 -16.11 9.23 4.76
N VAL A 221 -15.90 9.56 6.05
CA VAL A 221 -14.60 9.92 6.61
C VAL A 221 -13.59 8.77 6.45
N GLN A 222 -13.99 7.53 6.77
CA GLN A 222 -13.12 6.36 6.61
C GLN A 222 -12.71 6.14 5.15
N ASN A 223 -13.66 6.25 4.20
CA ASN A 223 -13.35 6.07 2.78
C ASN A 223 -12.39 7.13 2.27
N LEU A 224 -12.58 8.39 2.67
CA LEU A 224 -11.67 9.47 2.34
C LEU A 224 -10.26 9.18 2.86
N LEU A 225 -10.12 8.88 4.15
CA LEU A 225 -8.82 8.65 4.77
C LEU A 225 -8.14 7.37 4.24
N LYS A 226 -8.89 6.30 3.95
CA LYS A 226 -8.36 5.09 3.30
C LYS A 226 -7.77 5.39 1.92
N ASN A 227 -8.45 6.20 1.10
CA ASN A 227 -7.94 6.57 -0.23
C ASN A 227 -6.67 7.42 -0.12
N VAL A 228 -6.61 8.36 0.81
CA VAL A 228 -5.37 9.10 1.11
C VAL A 228 -4.27 8.16 1.56
N GLY A 229 -4.59 7.20 2.44
CA GLY A 229 -3.65 6.16 2.88
C GLY A 229 -3.13 5.30 1.73
N ALA A 230 -4.00 4.91 0.79
CA ALA A 230 -3.62 4.18 -0.41
C ALA A 230 -2.63 4.97 -1.27
N ALA A 231 -2.92 6.25 -1.53
CA ALA A 231 -2.06 7.13 -2.31
C ALA A 231 -0.69 7.35 -1.64
N ILE A 232 -0.68 7.61 -0.34
CA ILE A 232 0.57 7.74 0.44
C ILE A 232 1.36 6.43 0.40
N GLY A 233 0.70 5.29 0.59
CA GLY A 233 1.34 3.98 0.57
C GLY A 233 2.03 3.68 -0.75
N THR A 234 1.36 3.89 -1.89
CA THR A 234 1.95 3.69 -3.22
C THR A 234 3.11 4.63 -3.48
N SER A 235 2.98 5.90 -3.13
CA SER A 235 4.02 6.91 -3.30
C SER A 235 5.27 6.64 -2.44
N LEU A 236 5.06 6.30 -1.16
CA LEU A 236 6.16 5.93 -0.26
C LEU A 236 6.94 4.74 -0.80
N VAL A 237 6.24 3.74 -1.30
CA VAL A 237 6.86 2.51 -1.79
C VAL A 237 7.65 2.73 -3.07
N THR A 238 7.14 3.48 -4.04
CA THR A 238 7.90 3.82 -5.26
C THR A 238 9.16 4.62 -4.91
N THR A 239 9.06 5.55 -3.98
CA THR A 239 10.20 6.31 -3.47
C THR A 239 11.20 5.42 -2.73
N CYS A 240 10.74 4.51 -1.87
CA CYS A 240 11.59 3.55 -1.16
C CYS A 240 12.36 2.66 -2.14
N ILE A 241 11.69 2.10 -3.15
CA ILE A 241 12.35 1.27 -4.17
C ILE A 241 13.44 2.06 -4.89
N SER A 242 13.17 3.30 -5.29
CA SER A 242 14.16 4.16 -5.95
C SER A 242 15.36 4.45 -5.03
N ARG A 243 15.12 4.86 -3.78
CA ARG A 243 16.18 5.22 -2.82
C ARG A 243 16.97 4.00 -2.34
N PHE A 244 16.30 2.90 -2.01
CA PHE A 244 16.99 1.66 -1.63
C PHE A 244 17.78 1.07 -2.80
N GLY A 245 17.23 1.14 -4.04
CA GLY A 245 17.97 0.74 -5.24
C GLY A 245 19.27 1.50 -5.38
N GLN A 246 19.24 2.83 -5.27
CA GLN A 246 20.44 3.67 -5.31
C GLN A 246 21.42 3.34 -4.17
N MET A 247 20.92 3.14 -2.95
CA MET A 247 21.72 2.79 -1.79
C MET A 247 22.44 1.44 -2.01
N HIS A 248 21.71 0.40 -2.41
CA HIS A 248 22.30 -0.91 -2.68
C HIS A 248 23.25 -0.87 -3.87
N GLN A 249 22.92 -0.12 -4.93
CA GLN A 249 23.79 0.09 -6.07
C GLN A 249 25.14 0.70 -5.63
N ASN A 250 25.12 1.77 -4.84
CA ASN A 250 26.32 2.43 -4.33
C ASN A 250 27.19 1.49 -3.48
N MET A 251 26.56 0.66 -2.63
CA MET A 251 27.28 -0.34 -1.83
C MET A 251 27.92 -1.44 -2.69
N MET A 252 27.24 -1.85 -3.77
CA MET A 252 27.71 -2.93 -4.64
C MET A 252 28.78 -2.45 -5.63
N VAL A 253 28.67 -1.23 -6.15
CA VAL A 253 29.63 -0.65 -7.10
C VAL A 253 31.04 -0.58 -6.48
N GLY A 254 31.13 -0.28 -5.17
CA GLY A 254 32.42 -0.29 -4.48
C GLY A 254 33.18 -1.63 -4.49
N LYS A 255 32.47 -2.74 -4.80
CA LYS A 255 33.07 -4.08 -4.93
C LYS A 255 33.50 -4.43 -6.35
N LEU A 256 33.12 -3.62 -7.35
CA LEU A 256 33.47 -3.79 -8.78
C LEU A 256 34.78 -3.07 -9.09
N THR A 257 35.84 -3.40 -8.37
CA THR A 257 37.20 -2.82 -8.57
C THR A 257 38.15 -3.88 -9.11
N GLU A 258 39.12 -3.44 -9.85
CA GLU A 258 40.18 -4.33 -10.43
C GLU A 258 41.02 -5.01 -9.34
N LEU A 259 40.96 -4.50 -8.08
CA LEU A 259 41.59 -5.10 -6.90
C LEU A 259 40.82 -6.30 -6.36
N ASN A 260 39.59 -6.49 -6.81
CA ASN A 260 38.74 -7.62 -6.38
C ASN A 260 38.93 -8.83 -7.32
N PRO A 261 39.58 -9.94 -6.87
CA PRO A 261 39.86 -11.09 -7.74
C PRO A 261 38.56 -11.71 -8.33
N ALA A 262 37.46 -11.74 -7.57
CA ALA A 262 36.22 -12.29 -8.08
C ALA A 262 35.60 -11.44 -9.20
N PHE A 263 35.83 -10.12 -9.18
CA PHE A 263 35.41 -9.25 -10.27
C PHE A 263 36.25 -9.45 -11.53
N THR A 264 37.57 -9.49 -11.38
CA THR A 264 38.49 -9.67 -12.50
C THR A 264 38.32 -11.03 -13.18
N GLU A 265 38.11 -12.11 -12.40
CA GLU A 265 37.85 -13.44 -12.92
C GLU A 265 36.54 -13.48 -13.73
N ARG A 266 35.43 -12.92 -13.18
CA ARG A 266 34.16 -12.83 -13.90
C ARG A 266 34.26 -11.94 -15.15
N LEU A 267 34.94 -10.81 -15.04
CA LEU A 267 35.14 -9.91 -16.17
C LEU A 267 35.88 -10.63 -17.31
N GLN A 268 36.98 -11.36 -17.02
CA GLN A 268 37.72 -12.14 -18.00
C GLN A 268 36.85 -13.25 -18.59
N SER A 269 36.11 -13.99 -17.78
CA SER A 269 35.21 -15.04 -18.25
C SER A 269 34.18 -14.51 -19.25
N TYR A 270 33.51 -13.38 -18.95
CA TYR A 270 32.58 -12.76 -19.89
C TYR A 270 33.29 -12.16 -21.11
N ALA A 271 34.44 -11.53 -20.94
CA ALA A 271 35.18 -10.98 -22.06
C ALA A 271 35.60 -12.10 -23.06
N MET A 272 36.09 -13.22 -22.55
CA MET A 272 36.46 -14.37 -23.39
C MET A 272 35.28 -14.92 -24.20
N SER A 273 34.06 -14.89 -23.65
CA SER A 273 32.85 -15.33 -24.37
C SER A 273 32.49 -14.40 -25.54
N PHE A 274 32.92 -13.14 -25.53
CA PHE A 274 32.64 -12.16 -26.58
C PHE A 274 33.78 -12.00 -27.61
N VAL A 275 35.00 -12.43 -27.28
CA VAL A 275 36.19 -12.32 -28.18
C VAL A 275 35.97 -13.05 -29.50
N SER A 276 35.13 -14.10 -29.54
CA SER A 276 34.82 -14.80 -30.78
C SER A 276 34.18 -13.93 -31.86
N ASN A 277 33.57 -12.81 -31.50
CA ASN A 277 32.76 -11.97 -32.38
C ASN A 277 33.31 -10.52 -32.50
N THR A 278 34.27 -10.12 -31.64
CA THR A 278 34.79 -8.74 -31.57
C THR A 278 36.25 -8.71 -31.10
N ASP A 279 36.90 -7.53 -31.20
CA ASP A 279 38.21 -7.30 -30.63
C ASP A 279 38.17 -7.31 -29.08
N MET A 280 39.34 -7.55 -28.46
CA MET A 280 39.47 -7.71 -27.00
C MET A 280 39.01 -6.46 -26.21
N ALA A 281 39.22 -5.26 -26.74
CA ALA A 281 38.79 -4.03 -26.09
C ALA A 281 37.27 -3.92 -26.06
N SER A 282 36.58 -4.15 -27.18
CA SER A 282 35.13 -4.16 -27.30
C SER A 282 34.52 -5.30 -26.47
N ALA A 283 35.09 -6.50 -26.45
CA ALA A 283 34.67 -7.61 -25.63
C ALA A 283 34.71 -7.27 -24.13
N THR A 284 35.77 -6.58 -23.68
CA THR A 284 35.89 -6.13 -22.29
C THR A 284 34.82 -5.09 -21.93
N HIS A 285 34.50 -4.16 -22.82
CA HIS A 285 33.40 -3.20 -22.62
C HIS A 285 32.05 -3.89 -22.54
N MET A 286 31.78 -4.87 -23.40
CA MET A 286 30.54 -5.68 -23.34
C MET A 286 30.45 -6.44 -22.01
N ALA A 287 31.53 -7.06 -21.56
CA ALA A 287 31.60 -7.76 -20.30
C ALA A 287 31.31 -6.85 -19.09
N LYS A 288 31.87 -5.62 -19.08
CA LYS A 288 31.60 -4.60 -18.07
C LYS A 288 30.09 -4.23 -18.05
N ASN A 289 29.47 -4.05 -19.21
CA ASN A 289 28.06 -3.75 -19.35
C ASN A 289 27.18 -4.88 -18.81
N VAL A 290 27.52 -6.14 -19.09
CA VAL A 290 26.77 -7.30 -18.52
C VAL A 290 26.86 -7.32 -17.00
N LEU A 291 28.06 -7.15 -16.44
CA LEU A 291 28.25 -7.12 -14.99
C LEU A 291 27.51 -5.95 -14.33
N TYR A 292 27.53 -4.79 -14.96
CA TYR A 292 26.80 -3.62 -14.48
C TYR A 292 25.28 -3.85 -14.48
N ASN A 293 24.74 -4.44 -15.55
CA ASN A 293 23.32 -4.78 -15.61
C ASN A 293 22.92 -5.82 -14.55
N GLN A 294 23.76 -6.82 -14.30
CA GLN A 294 23.55 -7.78 -13.22
C GLN A 294 23.55 -7.09 -11.85
N LEU A 295 24.45 -6.13 -11.62
CA LEU A 295 24.48 -5.33 -10.41
C LEU A 295 23.18 -4.53 -10.24
N LEU A 296 22.72 -3.86 -11.31
CA LEU A 296 21.45 -3.11 -11.28
C LEU A 296 20.27 -4.00 -10.93
N GLN A 297 20.19 -5.19 -11.54
CA GLN A 297 19.13 -6.15 -11.21
C GLN A 297 19.21 -6.59 -9.76
N GLN A 298 20.38 -6.90 -9.23
CA GLN A 298 20.54 -7.29 -7.83
C GLN A 298 20.21 -6.15 -6.86
N SER A 299 20.69 -4.93 -7.12
CA SER A 299 20.39 -3.78 -6.27
C SER A 299 18.91 -3.44 -6.23
N THR A 300 18.24 -3.56 -7.37
CA THR A 300 16.79 -3.34 -7.46
C THR A 300 16.01 -4.46 -6.75
N LEU A 301 16.44 -5.72 -6.87
CA LEU A 301 15.82 -6.83 -6.13
C LEU A 301 15.88 -6.60 -4.61
N TRP A 302 17.05 -6.21 -4.09
CA TRP A 302 17.18 -5.88 -2.67
C TRP A 302 16.29 -4.72 -2.24
N ALA A 303 16.08 -3.72 -3.12
CA ALA A 303 15.15 -2.64 -2.85
C ALA A 303 13.69 -3.12 -2.71
N TYR A 304 13.26 -4.06 -3.55
CA TYR A 304 11.95 -4.71 -3.41
C TYR A 304 11.84 -5.51 -2.12
N ILE A 305 12.85 -6.31 -1.79
CA ILE A 305 12.91 -7.10 -0.56
C ILE A 305 12.76 -6.18 0.67
N ASP A 306 13.55 -5.11 0.74
CA ASP A 306 13.48 -4.18 1.86
C ASP A 306 12.13 -3.47 1.93
N THR A 307 11.51 -3.19 0.80
CA THR A 307 10.16 -2.64 0.74
C THR A 307 9.10 -3.60 1.30
N PHE A 308 9.19 -4.90 0.99
CA PHE A 308 8.32 -5.90 1.60
C PHE A 308 8.57 -6.07 3.10
N ARG A 309 9.81 -5.94 3.55
CA ARG A 309 10.15 -5.89 4.98
C ARG A 309 9.53 -4.68 5.67
N LEU A 310 9.47 -3.51 5.01
CA LEU A 310 8.77 -2.35 5.53
C LEU A 310 7.26 -2.61 5.72
N PHE A 311 6.62 -3.37 4.83
CA PHE A 311 5.22 -3.76 5.03
C PHE A 311 5.05 -4.64 6.26
N ALA A 312 5.98 -5.57 6.49
CA ALA A 312 5.98 -6.39 7.69
C ALA A 312 6.13 -5.54 8.96
N ILE A 313 7.11 -4.63 8.98
CA ILE A 313 7.35 -3.71 10.10
C ILE A 313 6.12 -2.84 10.35
N ALA A 314 5.54 -2.24 9.31
CA ALA A 314 4.34 -1.42 9.44
C ALA A 314 3.17 -2.23 10.04
N SER A 315 2.97 -3.48 9.57
CA SER A 315 1.91 -4.36 10.06
C SER A 315 2.12 -4.73 11.54
N PHE A 316 3.34 -5.06 11.94
CA PHE A 316 3.66 -5.36 13.34
C PHE A 316 3.57 -4.13 14.25
N LEU A 317 3.94 -2.94 13.78
CA LEU A 317 3.85 -1.70 14.55
C LEU A 317 2.40 -1.27 14.82
N ILE A 318 1.49 -1.51 13.88
CA ILE A 318 0.08 -1.15 14.05
C ILE A 318 -0.71 -2.22 14.82
N ALA A 319 -0.24 -3.47 14.89
CA ALA A 319 -0.93 -4.55 15.59
C ALA A 319 -1.23 -4.23 17.06
N PRO A 320 -0.32 -3.67 17.87
CA PRO A 320 -0.60 -3.29 19.25
C PRO A 320 -1.67 -2.20 19.39
N LEU A 321 -1.87 -1.33 18.38
CA LEU A 321 -2.88 -0.28 18.43
C LEU A 321 -4.30 -0.85 18.57
N VAL A 322 -4.52 -2.07 18.07
CA VAL A 322 -5.79 -2.79 18.24
C VAL A 322 -6.11 -3.00 19.72
N LEU A 323 -5.11 -3.18 20.58
CA LEU A 323 -5.30 -3.39 22.02
C LEU A 323 -5.79 -2.12 22.72
N LEU A 324 -5.53 -0.95 22.13
CA LEU A 324 -5.98 0.34 22.64
C LEU A 324 -7.49 0.59 22.40
N MET A 325 -8.13 -0.15 21.49
CA MET A 325 -9.56 -0.02 21.21
C MET A 325 -10.38 -0.56 22.38
N LYS A 326 -11.52 0.06 22.71
CA LYS A 326 -12.37 -0.37 23.82
C LYS A 326 -13.09 -1.68 23.50
N ARG A 327 -13.16 -2.57 24.47
CA ARG A 327 -13.97 -3.81 24.42
C ARG A 327 -15.43 -3.44 24.69
N LYS A 328 -16.39 -4.13 24.05
CA LYS A 328 -17.79 -4.03 24.44
C LYS A 328 -17.90 -4.61 25.87
N ASN A 329 -18.30 -3.81 26.84
CA ASN A 329 -18.86 -4.37 28.06
C ASN A 329 -20.17 -5.04 27.64
N LEU A 330 -20.21 -6.37 27.69
CA LEU A 330 -21.49 -7.12 27.62
C LEU A 330 -22.27 -6.69 28.87
N VAL A 331 -23.21 -5.78 28.66
CA VAL A 331 -24.32 -5.55 29.64
C VAL A 331 -25.41 -6.48 29.23
#